data_e589f1643bfcd269fa2435c34e268a8b
#
_entry.id   e589f1643bfcd269fa2435c34e268a8b
#
_cell.length_a   1.000
_cell.length_b   1.000
_cell.length_c   1.000
_cell.angle_alpha   90.00
_cell.angle_beta   90.00
_cell.angle_gamma   90.00
#
_symmetry.space_group_name_H-M   'P 1'
#
loop_
_entity.id
_entity.type
_entity.pdbx_description
1 polymer ?
#
loop_
_entity_poly.entity_id
_entity_poly.type
_entity_poly.pdbx_seq_one_letter_code
_entity_poly.pdbx_strand_id
1 'polypeptide(L)'
;VNRLLVKRMTVSEAWEEMTLSLVATYFFTTFPTNMLKFPVFEVINRAMTFTDLSPGVSGLISGWLFCTIMLPVTNYCFRKSMGWEIKAPLLYQAYIPTVARDIMYGWARGMSGDWLQDTIAPVTFTHKAMVFGLTIWVSCIISSPCNEWRGYTLQLPERKLPFNIYFRPINYARSTGIGSCIMGIALMFGMLVTPHAEEVFAHMREHAAIALSITAVLVMAIVMLSK
;
A
#
# COMPACT_ATOMS: atom_id res chain seq x y z
N VAL A 1 -9.88 2.49 7.02
CA VAL A 1 -9.95 2.18 5.59
C VAL A 1 -10.27 0.72 5.34
N ASN A 2 -9.49 -0.26 5.88
CA ASN A 2 -9.73 -1.69 5.63
C ASN A 2 -11.14 -2.16 6.02
N ARG A 3 -11.73 -1.63 7.10
CA ARG A 3 -13.10 -1.94 7.53
C ARG A 3 -14.13 -1.40 6.53
N LEU A 4 -13.94 -0.19 6.03
CA LEU A 4 -14.79 0.41 5.01
C LEU A 4 -14.71 -0.37 3.70
N LEU A 5 -13.49 -0.78 3.30
CA LEU A 5 -13.25 -1.48 2.05
C LEU A 5 -13.71 -2.94 2.07
N VAL A 6 -13.29 -3.72 3.07
CA VAL A 6 -13.50 -5.17 3.08
C VAL A 6 -14.81 -5.57 3.73
N LYS A 7 -15.13 -4.97 4.90
CA LYS A 7 -16.38 -5.25 5.63
C LYS A 7 -17.56 -4.41 5.15
N ARG A 8 -17.36 -3.40 4.34
CA ARG A 8 -18.39 -2.45 3.87
C ARG A 8 -19.12 -1.71 5.01
N MET A 9 -18.46 -1.50 6.12
CA MET A 9 -18.99 -0.75 7.25
C MET A 9 -19.20 0.72 6.90
N THR A 10 -20.12 1.37 7.58
CA THR A 10 -20.23 2.83 7.58
C THR A 10 -19.08 3.46 8.38
N VAL A 11 -18.89 4.76 8.25
CA VAL A 11 -17.86 5.48 9.01
C VAL A 11 -18.16 5.44 10.50
N SER A 12 -19.44 5.59 10.89
CA SER A 12 -19.89 5.51 12.30
C SER A 12 -19.58 4.16 12.91
N GLU A 13 -20.02 3.08 12.26
CA GLU A 13 -19.73 1.70 12.71
C GLU A 13 -18.24 1.42 12.83
N ALA A 14 -17.44 1.89 11.84
CA ALA A 14 -15.99 1.72 11.87
C ALA A 14 -15.32 2.54 12.98
N TRP A 15 -15.91 3.68 13.37
CA TRP A 15 -15.45 4.52 14.47
C TRP A 15 -15.78 3.89 15.82
N GLU A 16 -16.99 3.38 16.00
CA GLU A 16 -17.44 2.69 17.23
C GLU A 16 -16.59 1.44 17.54
N GLU A 17 -16.16 0.70 16.48
CA GLU A 17 -15.23 -0.42 16.65
C GLU A 17 -13.79 0.01 16.96
N MET A 18 -13.46 1.31 16.92
CA MET A 18 -12.10 1.79 17.08
C MET A 18 -11.74 1.96 18.55
N THR A 19 -10.99 1.01 19.08
CA THR A 19 -10.42 1.06 20.43
C THR A 19 -8.96 1.50 20.38
N LEU A 20 -8.46 2.07 21.49
CA LEU A 20 -7.05 2.46 21.61
C LEU A 20 -6.11 1.25 21.39
N SER A 21 -6.47 0.09 21.92
CA SER A 21 -5.74 -1.17 21.73
C SER A 21 -5.65 -1.56 20.26
N LEU A 22 -6.74 -1.42 19.50
CA LEU A 22 -6.76 -1.71 18.06
C LEU A 22 -5.87 -0.74 17.27
N VAL A 23 -5.91 0.54 17.61
CA VAL A 23 -5.05 1.57 16.99
C VAL A 23 -3.59 1.28 17.28
N ALA A 24 -3.23 0.97 18.53
CA ALA A 24 -1.88 0.60 18.91
C ALA A 24 -1.41 -0.67 18.17
N THR A 25 -2.24 -1.72 18.13
CA THR A 25 -1.92 -2.96 17.38
C THR A 25 -1.69 -2.67 15.91
N TYR A 26 -2.54 -1.86 15.28
CA TYR A 26 -2.37 -1.47 13.89
C TYR A 26 -1.07 -0.68 13.67
N PHE A 27 -0.77 0.28 14.54
CA PHE A 27 0.45 1.07 14.46
C PHE A 27 1.70 0.18 14.56
N PHE A 28 1.80 -0.65 15.61
CA PHE A 28 2.97 -1.51 15.82
C PHE A 28 3.13 -2.62 14.79
N THR A 29 2.08 -3.03 14.09
CA THR A 29 2.18 -4.03 13.02
C THR A 29 2.42 -3.41 11.65
N THR A 30 1.80 -2.28 11.36
CA THR A 30 1.80 -1.68 10.02
C THR A 30 2.96 -0.72 9.81
N PHE A 31 3.35 0.03 10.82
CA PHE A 31 4.43 1.01 10.74
C PHE A 31 5.78 0.36 10.36
N PRO A 32 6.26 -0.69 11.08
CA PRO A 32 7.50 -1.37 10.69
C PRO A 32 7.43 -1.97 9.29
N THR A 33 6.27 -2.54 8.91
CA THR A 33 6.07 -3.09 7.56
C THR A 33 6.21 -2.02 6.48
N ASN A 34 5.68 -0.84 6.73
CA ASN A 34 5.79 0.27 5.77
C ASN A 34 7.24 0.77 5.66
N MET A 35 7.98 0.80 6.75
CA MET A 35 9.41 1.14 6.71
C MET A 35 10.23 0.18 5.86
N LEU A 36 9.90 -1.11 5.87
CA LEU A 36 10.58 -2.13 5.08
C LEU A 36 10.25 -2.07 3.58
N LYS A 37 9.11 -1.48 3.21
CA LYS A 37 8.69 -1.40 1.80
C LYS A 37 9.66 -0.61 0.94
N PHE A 38 10.20 0.48 1.45
CA PHE A 38 11.10 1.34 0.69
C PHE A 38 12.43 0.66 0.33
N PRO A 39 13.18 0.08 1.30
CA PRO A 39 14.41 -0.64 0.98
C PRO A 39 14.19 -1.78 0.00
N VAL A 40 13.12 -2.56 0.17
CA VAL A 40 12.80 -3.67 -0.73
C VAL A 40 12.56 -3.16 -2.16
N PHE A 41 11.75 -2.10 -2.30
CA PHE A 41 11.49 -1.51 -3.60
C PHE A 41 12.74 -0.96 -4.27
N GLU A 42 13.60 -0.28 -3.49
CA GLU A 42 14.84 0.29 -3.98
C GLU A 42 15.84 -0.78 -4.43
N VAL A 43 15.97 -1.88 -3.68
CA VAL A 43 16.82 -3.02 -4.09
C VAL A 43 16.35 -3.62 -5.40
N ILE A 44 15.02 -3.81 -5.55
CA ILE A 44 14.45 -4.32 -6.79
C ILE A 44 14.74 -3.37 -7.94
N ASN A 45 14.50 -2.07 -7.76
CA ASN A 45 14.78 -1.07 -8.80
C ASN A 45 16.27 -1.06 -9.18
N ARG A 46 17.16 -1.11 -8.20
CA ARG A 46 18.61 -1.16 -8.44
C ARG A 46 19.01 -2.45 -9.18
N ALA A 47 18.40 -3.59 -8.85
CA ALA A 47 18.63 -4.82 -9.62
C ALA A 47 18.15 -4.67 -11.08
N MET A 48 17.06 -3.94 -11.32
CA MET A 48 16.58 -3.69 -12.68
C MET A 48 17.48 -2.77 -13.51
N THR A 49 18.30 -1.90 -12.89
CA THR A 49 19.27 -1.08 -13.64
C THR A 49 20.39 -1.89 -14.29
N PHE A 50 20.61 -3.13 -13.85
CA PHE A 50 21.56 -4.06 -14.49
C PHE A 50 20.95 -4.83 -15.67
N THR A 51 19.68 -4.58 -15.99
CA THR A 51 19.00 -5.19 -17.11
C THR A 51 18.84 -4.17 -18.25
N ASP A 52 18.99 -4.61 -19.49
CA ASP A 52 18.81 -3.77 -20.70
C ASP A 52 17.32 -3.63 -21.07
N LEU A 53 16.42 -3.72 -20.10
CA LEU A 53 14.98 -3.63 -20.31
C LEU A 53 14.53 -2.17 -20.48
N SER A 54 13.52 -1.94 -21.30
CA SER A 54 12.91 -0.62 -21.41
C SER A 54 12.33 -0.19 -20.05
N PRO A 55 12.33 1.13 -19.74
CA PRO A 55 11.83 1.64 -18.43
C PRO A 55 10.44 1.16 -18.06
N GLY A 56 9.54 1.05 -19.06
CA GLY A 56 8.18 0.55 -18.82
C GLY A 56 8.16 -0.92 -18.39
N VAL A 57 8.91 -1.78 -19.08
CA VAL A 57 9.01 -3.22 -18.72
C VAL A 57 9.71 -3.41 -17.39
N SER A 58 10.78 -2.67 -17.13
CA SER A 58 11.49 -2.66 -15.86
C SER A 58 10.54 -2.28 -14.70
N GLY A 59 9.74 -1.24 -14.87
CA GLY A 59 8.74 -0.81 -13.88
C GLY A 59 7.65 -1.87 -13.61
N LEU A 60 7.17 -2.54 -14.66
CA LEU A 60 6.19 -3.64 -14.51
C LEU A 60 6.79 -4.82 -13.72
N ILE A 61 8.00 -5.23 -14.06
CA ILE A 61 8.70 -6.33 -13.37
C ILE A 61 9.01 -5.94 -11.91
N SER A 62 9.50 -4.74 -11.67
CA SER A 62 9.75 -4.22 -10.31
C SER A 62 8.48 -4.24 -9.46
N GLY A 63 7.37 -3.75 -10.00
CA GLY A 63 6.08 -3.74 -9.30
C GLY A 63 5.57 -5.15 -9.01
N TRP A 64 5.71 -6.07 -9.96
CA TRP A 64 5.33 -7.46 -9.77
C TRP A 64 6.20 -8.16 -8.70
N LEU A 65 7.51 -8.02 -8.77
CA LEU A 65 8.44 -8.60 -7.79
C LEU A 65 8.19 -8.02 -6.41
N PHE A 66 8.06 -6.71 -6.30
CA PHE A 66 7.75 -6.02 -5.04
C PHE A 66 6.46 -6.54 -4.42
N CYS A 67 5.38 -6.62 -5.21
CA CYS A 67 4.11 -7.16 -4.74
C CYS A 67 4.28 -8.61 -4.26
N THR A 68 4.97 -9.45 -5.03
CA THR A 68 5.18 -10.88 -4.70
C THR A 68 5.91 -11.05 -3.38
N ILE A 69 6.95 -10.25 -3.13
CA ILE A 69 7.75 -10.31 -1.91
C ILE A 69 6.97 -9.73 -0.71
N MET A 70 6.28 -8.60 -0.90
CA MET A 70 5.66 -7.86 0.21
C MET A 70 4.23 -8.28 0.53
N LEU A 71 3.56 -9.01 -0.36
CA LEU A 71 2.17 -9.40 -0.16
C LEU A 71 1.96 -10.27 1.08
N PRO A 72 2.77 -11.31 1.35
CA PRO A 72 2.58 -12.13 2.55
C PRO A 72 2.70 -11.31 3.84
N VAL A 73 3.66 -10.39 3.92
CA VAL A 73 3.83 -9.49 5.07
C VAL A 73 2.61 -8.55 5.19
N THR A 74 2.19 -7.97 4.09
CA THR A 74 1.02 -7.06 4.06
C THR A 74 -0.26 -7.79 4.48
N ASN A 75 -0.50 -8.99 3.95
CA ASN A 75 -1.68 -9.79 4.29
C ASN A 75 -1.62 -10.32 5.73
N TYR A 76 -0.45 -10.67 6.24
CA TYR A 76 -0.27 -11.00 7.66
C TYR A 76 -0.74 -9.86 8.55
N CYS A 77 -0.19 -8.65 8.36
CA CYS A 77 -0.57 -7.47 9.14
C CYS A 77 -2.05 -7.14 8.98
N PHE A 78 -2.59 -7.24 7.75
CA PHE A 78 -4.00 -7.05 7.49
C PHE A 78 -4.88 -8.03 8.27
N ARG A 79 -4.61 -9.34 8.18
CA ARG A 79 -5.39 -10.38 8.86
C ARG A 79 -5.29 -10.25 10.37
N LYS A 80 -4.09 -9.94 10.91
CA LYS A 80 -3.88 -9.66 12.34
C LYS A 80 -4.71 -8.45 12.80
N SER A 81 -4.73 -7.36 12.03
CA SER A 81 -5.53 -6.16 12.34
C SER A 81 -7.04 -6.39 12.29
N MET A 82 -7.49 -7.41 11.56
CA MET A 82 -8.90 -7.79 11.44
C MET A 82 -9.32 -8.88 12.44
N GLY A 83 -8.38 -9.43 13.20
CA GLY A 83 -8.62 -10.56 14.09
C GLY A 83 -8.95 -11.86 13.34
N TRP A 84 -8.41 -12.03 12.13
CA TRP A 84 -8.68 -13.19 11.28
C TRP A 84 -7.59 -14.25 11.39
N GLU A 85 -7.98 -15.50 11.14
CA GLU A 85 -7.06 -16.62 11.10
C GLU A 85 -5.91 -16.39 10.11
N ILE A 86 -4.69 -16.74 10.51
CA ILE A 86 -3.49 -16.59 9.70
C ILE A 86 -3.01 -17.99 9.33
N LYS A 87 -3.08 -18.31 8.03
CA LYS A 87 -2.54 -19.54 7.44
C LYS A 87 -1.68 -19.21 6.21
N ALA A 88 -0.63 -19.96 5.96
CA ALA A 88 0.31 -19.72 4.87
C ALA A 88 -0.35 -19.51 3.50
N PRO A 89 -1.32 -20.35 3.05
CA PRO A 89 -2.00 -20.12 1.76
C PRO A 89 -2.77 -18.80 1.69
N LEU A 90 -3.28 -18.31 2.83
CA LEU A 90 -4.05 -17.08 2.91
C LEU A 90 -3.19 -15.82 2.84
N LEU A 91 -1.87 -15.95 3.01
CA LEU A 91 -0.94 -14.81 2.89
C LEU A 91 -0.80 -14.33 1.44
N TYR A 92 -1.08 -15.20 0.47
CA TYR A 92 -1.15 -14.84 -0.95
C TYR A 92 -2.57 -14.61 -1.47
N GLN A 93 -3.57 -14.57 -0.57
CA GLN A 93 -4.94 -14.24 -0.96
C GLN A 93 -4.99 -12.88 -1.67
N ALA A 94 -5.80 -12.78 -2.72
CA ALA A 94 -5.94 -11.58 -3.55
C ALA A 94 -4.63 -11.14 -4.26
N TYR A 95 -3.76 -12.09 -4.64
CA TYR A 95 -2.51 -11.80 -5.33
C TYR A 95 -2.73 -11.03 -6.64
N ILE A 96 -3.54 -11.57 -7.56
CA ILE A 96 -3.78 -10.95 -8.88
C ILE A 96 -4.35 -9.52 -8.76
N PRO A 97 -5.44 -9.27 -8.00
CA PRO A 97 -5.95 -7.90 -7.88
C PRO A 97 -4.99 -6.96 -7.14
N THR A 98 -4.09 -7.48 -6.29
CA THR A 98 -3.06 -6.65 -5.64
C THR A 98 -1.99 -6.24 -6.64
N VAL A 99 -1.49 -7.17 -7.46
CA VAL A 99 -0.54 -6.85 -8.54
C VAL A 99 -1.15 -5.83 -9.52
N ALA A 100 -2.39 -6.06 -9.96
CA ALA A 100 -3.08 -5.13 -10.86
C ALA A 100 -3.22 -3.72 -10.24
N ARG A 101 -3.57 -3.65 -8.93
CA ARG A 101 -3.63 -2.38 -8.20
C ARG A 101 -2.29 -1.67 -8.17
N ASP A 102 -1.21 -2.39 -7.85
CA ASP A 102 0.12 -1.79 -7.67
C ASP A 102 0.69 -1.30 -9.00
N ILE A 103 0.44 -2.02 -10.09
CA ILE A 103 0.78 -1.59 -11.46
C ILE A 103 0.01 -0.31 -11.82
N MET A 104 -1.32 -0.32 -11.65
CA MET A 104 -2.16 0.85 -11.95
C MET A 104 -1.79 2.06 -11.09
N TYR A 105 -1.50 1.84 -9.82
CA TYR A 105 -1.06 2.90 -8.91
C TYR A 105 0.28 3.49 -9.34
N GLY A 106 1.27 2.65 -9.64
CA GLY A 106 2.60 3.09 -10.08
C GLY A 106 2.55 3.89 -11.38
N TRP A 107 1.80 3.39 -12.37
CA TRP A 107 1.56 4.08 -13.63
C TRP A 107 0.87 5.44 -13.42
N ALA A 108 -0.23 5.47 -12.68
CA ALA A 108 -0.97 6.70 -12.42
C ALA A 108 -0.14 7.72 -11.62
N ARG A 109 0.69 7.24 -10.68
CA ARG A 109 1.59 8.09 -9.91
C ARG A 109 2.65 8.76 -10.78
N GLY A 110 3.26 8.04 -11.72
CA GLY A 110 4.21 8.61 -12.68
C GLY A 110 3.55 9.70 -13.49
N MET A 111 2.49 9.36 -14.23
CA MET A 111 1.80 10.31 -15.12
C MET A 111 1.24 11.54 -14.37
N SER A 112 0.55 11.34 -13.25
CA SER A 112 -0.02 12.46 -12.51
C SER A 112 1.02 13.29 -11.79
N GLY A 113 2.14 12.68 -11.37
CA GLY A 113 3.26 13.36 -10.76
C GLY A 113 3.94 14.31 -11.73
N ASP A 114 4.31 13.83 -12.90
CA ASP A 114 4.92 14.62 -13.95
C ASP A 114 4.00 15.76 -14.39
N TRP A 115 2.74 15.46 -14.70
CA TRP A 115 1.75 16.47 -15.09
C TRP A 115 1.52 17.56 -14.03
N LEU A 116 1.41 17.17 -12.75
CA LEU A 116 1.22 18.13 -11.65
C LEU A 116 2.47 18.97 -11.39
N GLN A 117 3.67 18.37 -11.50
CA GLN A 117 4.92 19.11 -11.36
C GLN A 117 5.09 20.14 -12.47
N ASP A 118 4.80 19.78 -13.71
CA ASP A 118 4.91 20.68 -14.86
C ASP A 118 3.86 21.80 -14.80
N THR A 119 2.63 21.48 -14.34
CA THR A 119 1.52 22.44 -14.28
C THR A 119 1.65 23.43 -13.13
N ILE A 120 2.04 22.94 -11.93
CA ILE A 120 2.09 23.77 -10.70
C ILE A 120 3.46 24.38 -10.50
N ALA A 121 4.55 23.80 -11.06
CA ALA A 121 5.93 24.22 -10.89
C ALA A 121 6.29 24.56 -9.43
N PRO A 122 6.24 23.58 -8.49
CA PRO A 122 6.33 23.84 -7.08
C PRO A 122 7.72 24.38 -6.68
N VAL A 123 7.77 25.62 -6.16
CA VAL A 123 9.00 26.29 -5.76
C VAL A 123 9.36 25.98 -4.31
N THR A 124 8.40 26.02 -3.41
CA THR A 124 8.62 25.82 -1.97
C THR A 124 8.45 24.37 -1.57
N PHE A 125 9.06 23.98 -0.45
CA PHE A 125 8.91 22.64 0.11
C PHE A 125 7.43 22.28 0.40
N THR A 126 6.66 23.25 0.91
CA THR A 126 5.22 23.07 1.15
C THR A 126 4.46 22.80 -0.15
N HIS A 127 4.75 23.54 -1.23
CA HIS A 127 4.16 23.29 -2.54
C HIS A 127 4.52 21.90 -3.08
N LYS A 128 5.78 21.45 -2.90
CA LYS A 128 6.20 20.10 -3.27
C LYS A 128 5.43 19.02 -2.49
N ALA A 129 5.21 19.22 -1.19
CA ALA A 129 4.42 18.32 -0.36
C ALA A 129 2.94 18.28 -0.78
N MET A 130 2.36 19.43 -1.15
CA MET A 130 0.98 19.49 -1.67
C MET A 130 0.85 18.75 -3.01
N VAL A 131 1.77 19.01 -3.94
CA VAL A 131 1.81 18.31 -5.24
C VAL A 131 1.95 16.81 -5.05
N PHE A 132 2.84 16.39 -4.14
CA PHE A 132 2.99 14.98 -3.78
C PHE A 132 1.70 14.38 -3.21
N GLY A 133 1.04 15.05 -2.27
CA GLY A 133 -0.24 14.63 -1.71
C GLY A 133 -1.34 14.48 -2.77
N LEU A 134 -1.44 15.43 -3.69
CA LEU A 134 -2.38 15.39 -4.82
C LEU A 134 -2.05 14.24 -5.78
N THR A 135 -0.77 14.02 -6.11
CA THR A 135 -0.32 12.90 -6.92
C THR A 135 -0.76 11.56 -6.33
N ILE A 136 -0.57 11.38 -5.03
CA ILE A 136 -1.00 10.18 -4.31
C ILE A 136 -2.53 10.05 -4.35
N TRP A 137 -3.26 11.12 -4.10
CA TRP A 137 -4.71 11.13 -4.12
C TRP A 137 -5.28 10.69 -5.47
N VAL A 138 -4.80 11.28 -6.56
CA VAL A 138 -5.18 10.92 -7.94
C VAL A 138 -4.83 9.46 -8.24
N SER A 139 -3.63 9.02 -7.87
CA SER A 139 -3.17 7.64 -8.12
C SER A 139 -4.03 6.61 -7.37
N CYS A 140 -4.44 6.93 -6.13
CA CYS A 140 -5.36 6.09 -5.37
C CYS A 140 -6.74 6.00 -6.02
N ILE A 141 -7.26 7.09 -6.59
CA ILE A 141 -8.54 7.09 -7.30
C ILE A 141 -8.45 6.23 -8.57
N ILE A 142 -7.42 6.41 -9.38
CA ILE A 142 -7.23 5.67 -10.64
C ILE A 142 -7.06 4.18 -10.38
N SER A 143 -6.31 3.79 -9.34
CA SER A 143 -6.10 2.38 -8.98
C SER A 143 -7.23 1.76 -8.16
N SER A 144 -8.23 2.55 -7.77
CA SER A 144 -9.31 2.12 -6.88
C SER A 144 -10.15 0.94 -7.41
N PRO A 145 -10.44 0.77 -8.71
CA PRO A 145 -11.16 -0.41 -9.19
C PRO A 145 -10.45 -1.72 -8.83
N CYS A 146 -9.13 -1.75 -8.99
CA CYS A 146 -8.31 -2.92 -8.63
C CYS A 146 -8.25 -3.10 -7.10
N ASN A 147 -8.23 -2.00 -6.33
CA ASN A 147 -8.26 -2.07 -4.88
C ASN A 147 -9.62 -2.57 -4.35
N GLU A 148 -10.71 -2.20 -4.99
CA GLU A 148 -12.05 -2.73 -4.68
C GLU A 148 -12.13 -4.23 -4.98
N TRP A 149 -11.62 -4.67 -6.12
CA TRP A 149 -11.53 -6.08 -6.46
C TRP A 149 -10.69 -6.85 -5.44
N ARG A 150 -9.56 -6.29 -5.02
CA ARG A 150 -8.75 -6.83 -3.93
C ARG A 150 -9.57 -6.96 -2.64
N GLY A 151 -10.28 -5.91 -2.25
CA GLY A 151 -11.13 -5.91 -1.06
C GLY A 151 -12.21 -7.00 -1.10
N TYR A 152 -12.85 -7.19 -2.25
CA TYR A 152 -13.83 -8.24 -2.48
C TYR A 152 -13.24 -9.65 -2.33
N THR A 153 -12.03 -9.85 -2.88
CA THR A 153 -11.33 -11.15 -2.82
C THR A 153 -10.82 -11.47 -1.40
N LEU A 154 -10.55 -10.45 -0.59
CA LEU A 154 -10.09 -10.62 0.79
C LEU A 154 -11.22 -10.96 1.78
N GLN A 155 -12.49 -10.85 1.39
CA GLN A 155 -13.60 -11.20 2.29
C GLN A 155 -13.53 -12.67 2.70
N LEU A 156 -13.92 -12.96 3.95
CA LEU A 156 -14.07 -14.32 4.44
C LEU A 156 -15.19 -15.03 3.66
N PRO A 157 -15.01 -16.30 3.26
CA PRO A 157 -16.03 -17.04 2.50
C PRO A 157 -17.41 -17.02 3.17
N GLU A 158 -17.44 -17.17 4.49
CA GLU A 158 -18.68 -17.23 5.30
C GLU A 158 -19.41 -15.87 5.39
N ARG A 159 -18.71 -14.77 5.15
CA ARG A 159 -19.23 -13.39 5.25
C ARG A 159 -19.10 -12.63 3.95
N LYS A 160 -18.89 -13.35 2.84
CA LYS A 160 -18.71 -12.74 1.54
C LYS A 160 -20.01 -12.16 1.03
N LEU A 161 -20.02 -10.86 0.81
CA LEU A 161 -21.17 -10.16 0.27
C LEU A 161 -21.41 -10.54 -1.20
N PRO A 162 -22.66 -10.63 -1.67
CA PRO A 162 -22.96 -10.74 -3.09
C PRO A 162 -22.32 -9.61 -3.90
N PHE A 163 -21.90 -9.91 -5.12
CA PHE A 163 -21.20 -8.94 -5.99
C PHE A 163 -21.96 -7.63 -6.15
N ASN A 164 -23.25 -7.69 -6.44
CA ASN A 164 -24.12 -6.52 -6.63
C ASN A 164 -24.28 -5.65 -5.37
N ILE A 165 -24.13 -6.22 -4.17
CA ILE A 165 -24.17 -5.49 -2.90
C ILE A 165 -22.80 -4.89 -2.61
N TYR A 166 -21.73 -5.65 -2.83
CA TYR A 166 -20.37 -5.19 -2.57
C TYR A 166 -20.00 -3.99 -3.45
N PHE A 167 -20.28 -4.05 -4.75
CA PHE A 167 -19.93 -3.03 -5.74
C PHE A 167 -20.99 -1.95 -5.92
N ARG A 168 -21.86 -1.72 -4.93
CA ARG A 168 -22.78 -0.56 -4.98
C ARG A 168 -21.99 0.75 -5.12
N PRO A 169 -22.40 1.68 -6.00
CA PRO A 169 -21.67 2.93 -6.23
C PRO A 169 -21.40 3.73 -4.97
N ILE A 170 -22.34 3.74 -4.02
CA ILE A 170 -22.17 4.44 -2.74
C ILE A 170 -21.06 3.83 -1.88
N ASN A 171 -20.92 2.51 -1.88
CA ASN A 171 -19.86 1.81 -1.15
C ASN A 171 -18.50 2.07 -1.79
N TYR A 172 -18.46 2.05 -3.12
CA TYR A 172 -17.26 2.37 -3.89
C TYR A 172 -16.83 3.83 -3.63
N ALA A 173 -17.73 4.79 -3.78
CA ALA A 173 -17.42 6.20 -3.55
C ALA A 173 -16.93 6.46 -2.12
N ARG A 174 -17.52 5.81 -1.11
CA ARG A 174 -17.12 5.92 0.29
C ARG A 174 -15.70 5.38 0.52
N SER A 175 -15.44 4.13 0.14
CA SER A 175 -14.14 3.50 0.38
C SER A 175 -13.01 4.18 -0.40
N THR A 176 -13.25 4.53 -1.65
CA THR A 176 -12.30 5.23 -2.51
C THR A 176 -12.08 6.67 -2.05
N GLY A 177 -13.15 7.44 -1.86
CA GLY A 177 -13.05 8.84 -1.44
C GLY A 177 -12.33 9.00 -0.11
N ILE A 178 -12.77 8.28 0.92
CA ILE A 178 -12.15 8.36 2.25
C ILE A 178 -10.73 7.78 2.22
N GLY A 179 -10.54 6.63 1.56
CA GLY A 179 -9.24 5.97 1.48
C GLY A 179 -8.18 6.82 0.78
N SER A 180 -8.51 7.41 -0.37
CA SER A 180 -7.59 8.26 -1.14
C SER A 180 -7.27 9.56 -0.40
N CYS A 181 -8.27 10.20 0.22
CA CYS A 181 -8.05 11.40 1.04
C CYS A 181 -7.11 11.11 2.22
N ILE A 182 -7.36 10.03 2.98
CA ILE A 182 -6.51 9.65 4.11
C ILE A 182 -5.08 9.39 3.64
N MET A 183 -4.89 8.67 2.53
CA MET A 183 -3.55 8.37 2.01
C MET A 183 -2.84 9.65 1.53
N GLY A 184 -3.51 10.49 0.76
CA GLY A 184 -2.92 11.76 0.27
C GLY A 184 -2.51 12.68 1.42
N ILE A 185 -3.41 12.90 2.38
CA ILE A 185 -3.16 13.74 3.55
C ILE A 185 -2.05 13.14 4.42
N ALA A 186 -2.10 11.85 4.74
CA ALA A 186 -1.12 11.20 5.61
C ALA A 186 0.29 11.26 5.02
N LEU A 187 0.44 11.04 3.71
CA LEU A 187 1.75 11.09 3.06
C LEU A 187 2.24 12.53 2.87
N MET A 188 1.35 13.47 2.61
CA MET A 188 1.68 14.90 2.59
C MET A 188 2.21 15.35 3.96
N PHE A 189 1.50 15.04 5.05
CA PHE A 189 1.97 15.34 6.41
C PHE A 189 3.26 14.61 6.75
N GLY A 190 3.40 13.34 6.35
CA GLY A 190 4.64 12.58 6.50
C GLY A 190 5.83 13.32 5.87
N MET A 191 5.66 13.84 4.65
CA MET A 191 6.68 14.62 3.97
C MET A 191 6.98 15.95 4.68
N LEU A 192 5.96 16.63 5.24
CA LEU A 192 6.14 17.90 5.95
C LEU A 192 6.83 17.74 7.31
N VAL A 193 6.50 16.67 8.04
CA VAL A 193 7.01 16.46 9.41
C VAL A 193 8.40 15.80 9.41
N THR A 194 8.79 15.14 8.31
CA THR A 194 10.07 14.44 8.23
C THR A 194 10.99 15.12 7.20
N PRO A 195 11.48 16.35 7.45
CA PRO A 195 12.34 17.07 6.49
C PRO A 195 13.66 16.32 6.20
N HIS A 196 14.11 15.44 7.09
CA HIS A 196 15.28 14.59 6.91
C HIS A 196 14.95 13.22 6.26
N ALA A 197 13.73 13.02 5.78
CA ALA A 197 13.35 11.74 5.15
C ALA A 197 14.30 11.38 3.98
N GLU A 198 14.77 12.37 3.22
CA GLU A 198 15.73 12.12 2.13
C GLU A 198 17.08 11.60 2.65
N GLU A 199 17.60 12.13 3.77
CA GLU A 199 18.82 11.63 4.39
C GLU A 199 18.63 10.23 4.96
N VAL A 200 17.50 9.97 5.63
CA VAL A 200 17.15 8.64 6.13
C VAL A 200 17.00 7.66 4.97
N PHE A 201 16.35 8.04 3.88
CA PHE A 201 16.21 7.19 2.70
C PHE A 201 17.54 6.97 1.99
N ALA A 202 18.42 7.97 1.91
CA ALA A 202 19.77 7.79 1.36
C ALA A 202 20.56 6.78 2.20
N HIS A 203 20.53 6.90 3.53
CA HIS A 203 21.16 5.95 4.42
C HIS A 203 20.56 4.54 4.33
N MET A 204 19.23 4.43 4.22
CA MET A 204 18.55 3.15 3.99
C MET A 204 18.92 2.54 2.63
N ARG A 205 19.18 3.36 1.61
CA ARG A 205 19.66 2.93 0.30
C ARG A 205 21.03 2.25 0.38
N GLU A 206 21.94 2.81 1.16
CA GLU A 206 23.28 2.23 1.39
C GLU A 206 23.20 0.85 2.07
N HIS A 207 22.18 0.64 2.91
CA HIS A 207 21.94 -0.61 3.63
C HIS A 207 20.84 -1.49 3.03
N ALA A 208 20.47 -1.24 1.77
CA ALA A 208 19.36 -1.94 1.11
C ALA A 208 19.53 -3.48 1.09
N ALA A 209 20.76 -3.98 0.96
CA ALA A 209 21.03 -5.42 1.02
C ALA A 209 20.72 -6.02 2.40
N ILE A 210 21.03 -5.28 3.47
CA ILE A 210 20.73 -5.68 4.85
C ILE A 210 19.22 -5.67 5.07
N ALA A 211 18.53 -4.64 4.60
CA ALA A 211 17.08 -4.52 4.70
C ALA A 211 16.36 -5.65 3.94
N LEU A 212 16.86 -6.03 2.75
CA LEU A 212 16.33 -7.17 2.01
C LEU A 212 16.50 -8.50 2.78
N SER A 213 17.68 -8.70 3.36
CA SER A 213 17.95 -9.90 4.17
C SER A 213 17.03 -9.97 5.40
N ILE A 214 16.84 -8.86 6.10
CA ILE A 214 15.92 -8.78 7.24
C ILE A 214 14.48 -9.06 6.79
N THR A 215 14.05 -8.51 5.66
CA THR A 215 12.72 -8.75 5.12
C THR A 215 12.52 -10.23 4.77
N ALA A 216 13.50 -10.87 4.14
CA ALA A 216 13.44 -12.29 3.81
C ALA A 216 13.34 -13.16 5.07
N VAL A 217 14.11 -12.84 6.10
CA VAL A 217 14.07 -13.53 7.40
C VAL A 217 12.69 -13.35 8.06
N LEU A 218 12.14 -12.13 8.05
CA LEU A 218 10.81 -11.86 8.61
C LEU A 218 9.71 -12.63 7.86
N VAL A 219 9.77 -12.67 6.54
CA VAL A 219 8.82 -13.46 5.74
C VAL A 219 8.92 -14.94 6.07
N MET A 220 10.14 -15.48 6.17
CA MET A 220 10.34 -16.89 6.57
C MET A 220 9.83 -17.15 7.98
N ALA A 221 10.12 -16.29 8.94
CA ALA A 221 9.63 -16.42 10.31
C ALA A 221 8.10 -16.38 10.38
N ILE A 222 7.45 -15.49 9.62
CA ILE A 222 5.99 -15.42 9.54
C ILE A 222 5.42 -16.73 8.97
N VAL A 223 6.03 -17.26 7.92
CA VAL A 223 5.61 -18.54 7.31
C VAL A 223 5.80 -19.71 8.27
N MET A 224 6.88 -19.72 9.04
CA MET A 224 7.12 -20.78 10.04
C MET A 224 6.15 -20.70 11.23
N LEU A 225 5.85 -19.49 11.72
CA LEU A 225 4.92 -19.28 12.84
C LEU A 225 3.45 -19.49 12.44
N SER A 226 3.15 -19.57 11.14
CA SER A 226 1.80 -19.79 10.62
C SER A 226 1.48 -21.27 10.39
N LYS A 227 2.43 -22.17 10.68
CA LYS A 227 2.22 -23.63 10.70
C LYS A 227 1.75 -24.10 12.08
#